data_3fdcb155f64a94274b1aba47174509d6
#
_entry.id   3fdcb155f64a94274b1aba47174509d6
#
_cell.length_a   1.000
_cell.length_b   1.000
_cell.length_c   1.000
_cell.angle_alpha   90.00
_cell.angle_beta   90.00
_cell.angle_gamma   90.00
#
_symmetry.space_group_name_H-M   'P 1'
#
loop_
_entity.id
_entity.type
_entity.pdbx_description
1 polymer ?
#
loop_
_entity_poly.entity_id
_entity_poly.type
_entity_poly.pdbx_seq_one_letter_code
_entity_poly.pdbx_strand_id
1 'polypeptide(L)'
;MADGDKTEQATPRRRDKAREQGQVARSRELAGALIGFTGLLVVLWISASQLQLWRSQWSSWTGLAWQSDFNPGTPILMWTGIAALRWIIAPLGLVWVLAVASSVAQGGFVFATEALTPNLERMSPAKKLGQMFSLSGLAPVAKSLIPVSVLLYLGVYILTRDWDLLLGAGQMPPGKIGQFAYERALEICWKSTLVLLLWSGIDYLLQRQKLARDLRMSKQELRDEYKETDGNPSVKARLRRLQRQMRRRRMLKEVERATVVITNPTHFAVALQYRPEMAAPVVVAKGCNALAQRIKQVAMWHEIPIAENPPLAQALYRSVEVGQTIPAKLYAAVAEILAFLYRAQMRAQQAAGRT
;
A
#
# COMPACT_ATOMS: atom_id res chain seq x y z
N MET A 1 -15.45 -23.43 3.09
CA MET A 1 -15.34 -23.00 1.70
C MET A 1 -13.93 -23.26 1.22
N ALA A 2 -13.80 -23.99 0.13
CA ALA A 2 -12.56 -24.65 -0.28
C ALA A 2 -11.43 -23.65 -0.62
N ASP A 3 -10.26 -23.92 -0.07
CA ASP A 3 -8.98 -23.21 -0.33
C ASP A 3 -8.48 -23.39 -1.78
N GLY A 4 -9.24 -24.14 -2.61
CA GLY A 4 -8.89 -24.50 -3.99
C GLY A 4 -9.02 -23.38 -5.03
N ASP A 5 -9.65 -22.26 -4.69
CA ASP A 5 -9.98 -21.22 -5.68
C ASP A 5 -9.09 -19.97 -5.65
N LYS A 6 -8.06 -19.94 -4.79
CA LYS A 6 -7.17 -18.75 -4.67
C LYS A 6 -6.02 -18.81 -5.67
N THR A 7 -6.33 -18.53 -6.92
CA THR A 7 -5.36 -18.57 -8.03
C THR A 7 -4.71 -17.22 -8.33
N GLU A 8 -5.40 -16.12 -8.01
CA GLU A 8 -4.98 -14.78 -8.38
C GLU A 8 -3.94 -14.19 -7.40
N GLN A 9 -3.04 -13.37 -7.91
CA GLN A 9 -2.05 -12.70 -7.07
C GLN A 9 -2.70 -11.60 -6.23
N ALA A 10 -2.16 -11.40 -5.01
CA ALA A 10 -2.60 -10.31 -4.14
C ALA A 10 -2.41 -8.94 -4.80
N THR A 11 -3.45 -8.11 -4.74
CA THR A 11 -3.39 -6.71 -5.14
C THR A 11 -2.44 -5.90 -4.25
N PRO A 12 -1.95 -4.73 -4.69
CA PRO A 12 -1.17 -3.83 -3.83
C PRO A 12 -1.91 -3.48 -2.54
N ARG A 13 -3.21 -3.17 -2.63
CA ARG A 13 -4.05 -2.84 -1.46
C ARG A 13 -4.11 -3.98 -0.45
N ARG A 14 -4.27 -5.23 -0.91
CA ARG A 14 -4.27 -6.40 -0.02
C ARG A 14 -2.92 -6.59 0.67
N ARG A 15 -1.82 -6.33 -0.04
CA ARG A 15 -0.47 -6.38 0.54
C ARG A 15 -0.26 -5.28 1.58
N ASP A 16 -0.75 -4.07 1.32
CA ASP A 16 -0.64 -2.96 2.27
C ASP A 16 -1.48 -3.22 3.52
N LYS A 17 -2.72 -3.71 3.35
CA LYS A 17 -3.58 -4.13 4.47
C LYS A 17 -2.95 -5.25 5.31
N ALA A 18 -2.32 -6.25 4.66
CA ALA A 18 -1.59 -7.28 5.35
C ALA A 18 -0.41 -6.72 6.16
N ARG A 19 0.32 -5.73 5.61
CA ARG A 19 1.38 -5.02 6.33
C ARG A 19 0.84 -4.24 7.54
N GLU A 20 -0.25 -3.51 7.40
CA GLU A 20 -0.92 -2.80 8.50
C GLU A 20 -1.34 -3.76 9.62
N GLN A 21 -1.73 -4.98 9.29
CA GLN A 21 -2.02 -6.06 10.24
C GLN A 21 -0.77 -6.76 10.81
N GLY A 22 0.43 -6.32 10.42
CA GLY A 22 1.69 -6.92 10.87
C GLY A 22 2.06 -8.24 10.17
N GLN A 23 1.36 -8.61 9.09
CA GLN A 23 1.67 -9.81 8.31
C GLN A 23 2.79 -9.52 7.32
N VAL A 24 4.02 -9.79 7.74
CA VAL A 24 5.23 -9.62 6.92
C VAL A 24 6.03 -10.91 6.88
N ALA A 25 6.74 -11.14 5.75
CA ALA A 25 7.66 -12.26 5.64
C ALA A 25 8.87 -11.99 6.54
N ARG A 26 8.98 -12.73 7.63
CA ARG A 26 10.07 -12.60 8.60
C ARG A 26 10.62 -13.97 8.94
N SER A 27 11.92 -14.15 8.77
CA SER A 27 12.66 -15.30 9.27
C SER A 27 13.39 -14.91 10.55
N ARG A 28 13.12 -15.62 11.64
CA ARG A 28 13.85 -15.46 12.91
C ARG A 28 15.26 -16.00 12.78
N GLU A 29 15.43 -17.04 11.99
CA GLU A 29 16.72 -17.68 11.71
C GLU A 29 17.70 -16.70 11.04
N LEU A 30 17.21 -15.90 10.08
CA LEU A 30 18.05 -14.93 9.37
C LEU A 30 18.56 -13.82 10.30
N ALA A 31 17.73 -13.32 11.20
CA ALA A 31 18.18 -12.34 12.19
C ALA A 31 19.26 -12.95 13.11
N GLY A 32 19.04 -14.17 13.61
CA GLY A 32 20.00 -14.89 14.44
C GLY A 32 21.33 -15.17 13.72
N ALA A 33 21.28 -15.62 12.47
CA ALA A 33 22.47 -15.90 11.66
C ALA A 33 23.28 -14.63 11.36
N LEU A 34 22.62 -13.51 11.05
CA LEU A 34 23.28 -12.21 10.85
C LEU A 34 23.95 -11.70 12.15
N ILE A 35 23.30 -11.86 13.29
CA ILE A 35 23.86 -11.52 14.60
C ILE A 35 25.10 -12.41 14.86
N GLY A 36 25.01 -13.72 14.63
CA GLY A 36 26.12 -14.65 14.79
C GLY A 36 27.30 -14.30 13.87
N PHE A 37 27.04 -13.98 12.61
CA PHE A 37 28.05 -13.54 11.65
C PHE A 37 28.74 -12.25 12.10
N THR A 38 27.98 -11.28 12.57
CA THR A 38 28.53 -10.03 13.10
C THR A 38 29.37 -10.28 14.36
N GLY A 39 28.90 -11.13 15.28
CA GLY A 39 29.62 -11.52 16.45
C GLY A 39 30.98 -12.15 16.09
N LEU A 40 30.99 -13.02 15.08
CA LEU A 40 32.24 -13.60 14.57
C LEU A 40 33.22 -12.54 14.02
N LEU A 41 32.70 -11.60 13.19
CA LEU A 41 33.54 -10.51 12.67
C LEU A 41 34.11 -9.64 13.80
N VAL A 42 33.35 -9.37 14.83
CA VAL A 42 33.78 -8.62 16.02
C VAL A 42 34.88 -9.38 16.76
N VAL A 43 34.70 -10.69 16.96
CA VAL A 43 35.74 -11.54 17.61
C VAL A 43 37.03 -11.53 16.80
N LEU A 44 36.95 -11.70 15.47
CA LEU A 44 38.12 -11.65 14.59
C LEU A 44 38.82 -10.28 14.64
N TRP A 45 38.06 -9.20 14.63
CA TRP A 45 38.57 -7.84 14.72
C TRP A 45 39.27 -7.59 16.07
N ILE A 46 38.67 -8.01 17.18
CA ILE A 46 39.23 -7.89 18.53
C ILE A 46 40.49 -8.73 18.62
N SER A 47 40.50 -9.98 18.15
CA SER A 47 41.66 -10.85 18.23
C SER A 47 42.86 -10.33 17.43
N ALA A 48 42.62 -9.73 16.27
CA ALA A 48 43.68 -9.19 15.41
C ALA A 48 44.30 -7.88 15.93
N SER A 49 43.46 -6.96 16.43
CA SER A 49 43.88 -5.59 16.73
C SER A 49 44.21 -5.34 18.21
N GLN A 50 43.71 -6.16 19.12
CA GLN A 50 43.62 -5.80 20.51
C GLN A 50 44.38 -6.72 21.48
N LEU A 51 44.88 -7.83 20.98
CA LEU A 51 45.62 -8.79 21.83
C LEU A 51 46.86 -8.17 22.52
N GLN A 52 47.53 -7.26 21.82
CA GLN A 52 48.69 -6.57 22.40
C GLN A 52 48.28 -5.57 23.51
N LEU A 53 47.18 -4.86 23.31
CA LEU A 53 46.64 -3.94 24.31
C LEU A 53 46.18 -4.70 25.57
N TRP A 54 45.53 -5.85 25.39
CA TRP A 54 45.16 -6.72 26.51
C TRP A 54 46.39 -7.22 27.29
N ARG A 55 47.43 -7.62 26.59
CA ARG A 55 48.71 -8.05 27.24
C ARG A 55 49.34 -6.91 28.04
N SER A 56 49.41 -5.71 27.48
CA SER A 56 50.01 -4.56 28.20
C SER A 56 49.15 -4.14 29.41
N GLN A 57 47.82 -4.15 29.29
CA GLN A 57 46.95 -3.87 30.41
C GLN A 57 47.04 -4.94 31.50
N TRP A 58 47.11 -6.23 31.13
CA TRP A 58 47.25 -7.33 32.07
C TRP A 58 48.57 -7.23 32.83
N SER A 59 49.69 -6.95 32.16
CA SER A 59 50.95 -6.74 32.79
C SER A 59 50.97 -5.54 33.75
N SER A 60 50.27 -4.48 33.40
CA SER A 60 50.10 -3.31 34.29
C SER A 60 49.29 -3.66 35.56
N TRP A 61 48.20 -4.42 35.42
CA TRP A 61 47.37 -4.83 36.54
C TRP A 61 48.11 -5.79 37.49
N THR A 62 48.81 -6.77 36.92
CA THR A 62 49.61 -7.70 37.74
C THR A 62 50.75 -6.98 38.45
N GLY A 63 51.41 -6.03 37.81
CA GLY A 63 52.44 -5.19 38.42
C GLY A 63 51.88 -4.36 39.60
N LEU A 64 50.69 -3.80 39.48
CA LEU A 64 50.04 -3.05 40.56
C LEU A 64 49.54 -3.95 41.70
N ALA A 65 49.05 -5.16 41.39
CA ALA A 65 48.62 -6.13 42.39
C ALA A 65 49.81 -6.58 43.29
N TRP A 66 51.04 -6.62 42.76
CA TRP A 66 52.23 -6.92 43.53
C TRP A 66 52.68 -5.77 44.44
N GLN A 67 52.34 -4.53 44.10
CA GLN A 67 52.75 -3.34 44.87
C GLN A 67 51.83 -3.02 46.06
N SER A 68 50.84 -3.88 46.34
CA SER A 68 49.87 -3.80 47.47
C SER A 68 49.11 -2.47 47.65
N ASP A 69 49.14 -1.57 46.68
CA ASP A 69 48.43 -0.29 46.72
C ASP A 69 47.05 -0.36 46.06
N PHE A 70 46.27 -1.40 46.36
CA PHE A 70 44.86 -1.47 45.96
C PHE A 70 44.02 -0.56 46.87
N ASN A 71 44.08 0.73 46.61
CA ASN A 71 43.13 1.66 47.19
C ASN A 71 41.90 1.77 46.28
N PRO A 72 40.63 1.51 46.73
CA PRO A 72 39.42 1.56 45.90
C PRO A 72 39.15 2.90 45.19
N GLY A 73 39.87 3.97 45.64
CA GLY A 73 39.81 5.29 45.02
C GLY A 73 40.86 5.61 43.99
N THR A 74 41.68 4.62 43.57
CA THR A 74 42.74 4.90 42.59
C THR A 74 42.19 5.22 41.20
N PRO A 75 42.71 6.26 40.52
CA PRO A 75 42.31 6.62 39.15
C PRO A 75 42.41 5.44 38.17
N ILE A 76 43.26 4.48 38.44
CA ILE A 76 43.53 3.30 37.62
C ILE A 76 42.29 2.40 37.48
N LEU A 77 41.56 2.14 38.58
CA LEU A 77 40.30 1.36 38.51
C LEU A 77 39.26 2.05 37.66
N MET A 78 39.19 3.38 37.70
CA MET A 78 38.28 4.17 36.90
C MET A 78 38.69 4.16 35.42
N TRP A 79 39.96 4.32 35.10
CA TRP A 79 40.49 4.30 33.74
C TRP A 79 40.33 2.90 33.09
N THR A 80 40.67 1.84 33.81
CA THR A 80 40.53 0.46 33.33
C THR A 80 39.05 0.06 33.18
N GLY A 81 38.21 0.50 34.10
CA GLY A 81 36.74 0.30 34.02
C GLY A 81 36.14 0.99 32.78
N ILE A 82 36.53 2.23 32.54
CA ILE A 82 36.06 2.97 31.33
C ILE A 82 36.58 2.31 30.03
N ALA A 83 37.86 1.86 30.02
CA ALA A 83 38.38 1.14 28.87
C ALA A 83 37.65 -0.18 28.65
N ALA A 84 37.43 -1.01 29.69
CA ALA A 84 36.66 -2.24 29.61
C ALA A 84 35.22 -1.99 29.12
N LEU A 85 34.56 -0.92 29.60
CA LEU A 85 33.21 -0.56 29.20
C LEU A 85 33.13 -0.21 27.71
N ARG A 86 34.07 0.54 27.15
CA ARG A 86 34.16 0.85 25.71
C ARG A 86 34.30 -0.42 24.86
N TRP A 87 35.07 -1.41 25.33
CA TRP A 87 35.28 -2.70 24.68
C TRP A 87 33.98 -3.54 24.59
N ILE A 88 33.09 -3.38 25.54
CA ILE A 88 31.83 -4.11 25.61
C ILE A 88 30.74 -3.35 24.86
N ILE A 89 30.63 -2.04 25.07
CA ILE A 89 29.54 -1.23 24.50
C ILE A 89 29.64 -1.14 22.98
N ALA A 90 30.83 -0.96 22.41
CA ALA A 90 30.98 -0.80 20.96
C ALA A 90 30.54 -2.04 20.17
N PRO A 91 30.97 -3.28 20.47
CA PRO A 91 30.48 -4.47 19.79
C PRO A 91 29.00 -4.76 20.08
N LEU A 92 28.51 -4.55 21.31
CA LEU A 92 27.10 -4.69 21.63
C LEU A 92 26.25 -3.71 20.86
N GLY A 93 26.66 -2.45 20.77
CA GLY A 93 25.98 -1.43 19.96
C GLY A 93 25.91 -1.81 18.49
N LEU A 94 27.02 -2.31 17.93
CA LEU A 94 27.06 -2.78 16.53
C LEU A 94 26.11 -3.96 16.30
N VAL A 95 26.14 -4.97 17.18
CA VAL A 95 25.24 -6.12 17.11
C VAL A 95 23.77 -5.68 17.21
N TRP A 96 23.47 -4.76 18.14
CA TRP A 96 22.13 -4.23 18.31
C TRP A 96 21.62 -3.48 17.06
N VAL A 97 22.45 -2.59 16.50
CA VAL A 97 22.13 -1.85 15.27
C VAL A 97 21.86 -2.81 14.11
N LEU A 98 22.70 -3.83 13.93
CA LEU A 98 22.54 -4.82 12.89
C LEU A 98 21.32 -5.74 13.10
N ALA A 99 20.99 -6.07 14.35
CA ALA A 99 19.75 -6.80 14.67
C ALA A 99 18.51 -6.00 14.28
N VAL A 100 18.48 -4.70 14.60
CA VAL A 100 17.40 -3.80 14.19
C VAL A 100 17.36 -3.65 12.66
N ALA A 101 18.50 -3.37 12.04
CA ALA A 101 18.61 -3.22 10.59
C ALA A 101 18.15 -4.48 9.84
N SER A 102 18.56 -5.69 10.30
CA SER A 102 18.12 -6.96 9.70
C SER A 102 16.60 -7.15 9.80
N SER A 103 16.01 -6.75 10.92
CA SER A 103 14.56 -6.84 11.14
C SER A 103 13.80 -5.90 10.22
N VAL A 104 14.29 -4.66 10.07
CA VAL A 104 13.71 -3.65 9.17
C VAL A 104 13.90 -4.05 7.69
N ALA A 105 15.06 -4.60 7.33
CA ALA A 105 15.32 -5.05 5.95
C ALA A 105 14.41 -6.20 5.50
N GLN A 106 14.01 -7.11 6.41
CA GLN A 106 13.12 -8.22 6.09
C GLN A 106 11.66 -7.80 5.89
N GLY A 107 11.10 -7.02 6.80
CA GLY A 107 9.67 -6.68 6.83
C GLY A 107 9.34 -5.23 6.44
N GLY A 108 10.35 -4.38 6.32
CA GLY A 108 10.16 -2.93 6.27
C GLY A 108 9.83 -2.34 7.65
N PHE A 109 9.67 -1.05 7.68
CA PHE A 109 9.16 -0.37 8.88
C PHE A 109 7.63 -0.52 8.92
N VAL A 110 7.14 -1.38 9.80
CA VAL A 110 5.70 -1.68 9.94
C VAL A 110 5.25 -1.27 11.33
N PHE A 111 4.31 -0.36 11.41
CA PHE A 111 3.66 0.05 12.65
C PHE A 111 2.25 -0.53 12.70
N ALA A 112 2.13 -1.76 13.22
CA ALA A 112 0.87 -2.49 13.29
C ALA A 112 0.17 -2.20 14.63
N THR A 113 -0.68 -1.17 14.67
CA THR A 113 -1.47 -0.82 15.87
C THR A 113 -2.46 -1.90 16.28
N GLU A 114 -3.02 -2.62 15.29
CA GLU A 114 -3.93 -3.74 15.55
C GLU A 114 -3.25 -4.92 16.28
N ALA A 115 -1.94 -5.10 16.09
CA ALA A 115 -1.19 -6.15 16.77
C ALA A 115 -0.99 -5.88 18.28
N LEU A 116 -1.14 -4.63 18.70
CA LEU A 116 -1.03 -4.22 20.11
C LEU A 116 -2.31 -4.45 20.91
N THR A 117 -3.44 -4.74 20.26
CA THR A 117 -4.69 -5.06 20.93
C THR A 117 -4.57 -6.41 21.65
N PRO A 118 -4.84 -6.48 22.96
CA PRO A 118 -4.75 -7.72 23.70
C PRO A 118 -5.83 -8.71 23.21
N ASN A 119 -5.39 -9.85 22.71
CA ASN A 119 -6.28 -10.91 22.27
C ASN A 119 -6.18 -12.10 23.22
N LEU A 120 -7.15 -12.24 24.11
CA LEU A 120 -7.20 -13.29 25.13
C LEU A 120 -7.23 -14.70 24.51
N GLU A 121 -7.75 -14.86 23.31
CA GLU A 121 -7.73 -16.17 22.63
C GLU A 121 -6.31 -16.66 22.31
N ARG A 122 -5.36 -15.74 22.06
CA ARG A 122 -3.95 -16.08 21.82
C ARG A 122 -3.22 -16.53 23.08
N MET A 123 -3.77 -16.23 24.25
CA MET A 123 -3.19 -16.58 25.55
C MET A 123 -3.66 -17.96 26.06
N SER A 124 -4.57 -18.64 25.38
CA SER A 124 -5.06 -19.96 25.81
C SER A 124 -3.98 -21.04 25.71
N PRO A 125 -3.50 -21.63 26.84
CA PRO A 125 -2.47 -22.68 26.82
C PRO A 125 -2.94 -23.95 26.12
N ALA A 126 -4.22 -24.31 26.28
CA ALA A 126 -4.80 -25.52 25.70
C ALA A 126 -4.80 -25.48 24.15
N LYS A 127 -5.14 -24.32 23.56
CA LYS A 127 -5.06 -24.13 22.10
C LYS A 127 -3.62 -24.25 21.58
N LYS A 128 -2.66 -23.75 22.34
CA LYS A 128 -1.24 -23.79 21.97
C LYS A 128 -0.66 -25.19 22.05
N LEU A 129 -0.99 -25.95 23.09
CA LEU A 129 -0.61 -27.36 23.22
C LEU A 129 -1.17 -28.20 22.06
N GLY A 130 -2.46 -28.06 21.74
CA GLY A 130 -3.07 -28.76 20.61
C GLY A 130 -2.41 -28.41 19.25
N GLN A 131 -1.98 -27.16 19.05
CA GLN A 131 -1.24 -26.76 17.86
C GLN A 131 0.18 -27.33 17.80
N MET A 132 0.87 -27.49 18.93
CA MET A 132 2.23 -28.05 18.99
C MET A 132 2.27 -29.51 18.54
N PHE A 133 1.23 -30.29 18.88
CA PHE A 133 1.11 -31.70 18.48
C PHE A 133 0.40 -31.92 17.13
N SER A 134 0.05 -30.85 16.43
CA SER A 134 -0.50 -30.94 15.07
C SER A 134 0.62 -31.10 14.03
N LEU A 135 0.29 -31.66 12.84
CA LEU A 135 1.24 -31.73 11.72
C LEU A 135 1.82 -30.35 11.34
N SER A 136 1.03 -29.31 11.49
CA SER A 136 1.48 -27.93 11.26
C SER A 136 2.45 -27.43 12.35
N GLY A 137 2.32 -27.93 13.57
CA GLY A 137 3.23 -27.62 14.69
C GLY A 137 4.56 -28.38 14.61
N LEU A 138 4.55 -29.61 14.07
CA LEU A 138 5.75 -30.42 13.88
C LEU A 138 6.62 -29.95 12.71
N ALA A 139 6.05 -29.30 11.70
CA ALA A 139 6.78 -28.83 10.54
C ALA A 139 7.95 -27.87 10.87
N PRO A 140 7.85 -26.87 11.77
CA PRO A 140 8.97 -26.07 12.21
C PRO A 140 10.07 -26.86 12.90
N VAL A 141 9.69 -27.88 13.72
CA VAL A 141 10.65 -28.77 14.41
C VAL A 141 11.43 -29.60 13.39
N ALA A 142 10.74 -30.25 12.47
CA ALA A 142 11.37 -31.03 11.40
C ALA A 142 12.33 -30.16 10.55
N LYS A 143 11.95 -28.91 10.31
CA LYS A 143 12.76 -27.94 9.59
C LYS A 143 14.04 -27.55 10.33
N SER A 144 14.00 -27.41 11.65
CA SER A 144 15.17 -27.09 12.45
C SER A 144 16.16 -28.25 12.60
N LEU A 145 15.72 -29.48 12.37
CA LEU A 145 16.61 -30.66 12.39
C LEU A 145 17.65 -30.61 11.26
N ILE A 146 17.37 -29.97 10.13
CA ILE A 146 18.29 -29.91 9.00
C ILE A 146 19.59 -29.16 9.38
N PRO A 147 19.55 -27.88 9.82
CA PRO A 147 20.79 -27.20 10.22
C PRO A 147 21.47 -27.86 11.42
N VAL A 148 20.70 -28.39 12.37
CA VAL A 148 21.24 -29.12 13.53
C VAL A 148 22.04 -30.35 13.09
N SER A 149 21.51 -31.14 12.17
CA SER A 149 22.22 -32.34 11.64
C SER A 149 23.50 -31.94 10.91
N VAL A 150 23.49 -30.86 10.11
CA VAL A 150 24.68 -30.37 9.40
C VAL A 150 25.74 -29.87 10.39
N LEU A 151 25.33 -29.15 11.45
CA LEU A 151 26.24 -28.66 12.49
C LEU A 151 26.83 -29.81 13.30
N LEU A 152 26.02 -30.82 13.64
CA LEU A 152 26.49 -32.02 14.34
C LEU A 152 27.50 -32.77 13.49
N TYR A 153 27.20 -32.98 12.21
CA TYR A 153 28.17 -33.59 11.28
C TYR A 153 29.47 -32.83 11.20
N LEU A 154 29.41 -31.48 11.11
CA LEU A 154 30.58 -30.62 11.08
C LEU A 154 31.41 -30.75 12.35
N GLY A 155 30.77 -30.75 13.53
CA GLY A 155 31.45 -30.95 14.82
C GLY A 155 32.15 -32.31 14.90
N VAL A 156 31.43 -33.39 14.55
CA VAL A 156 32.02 -34.74 14.53
C VAL A 156 33.18 -34.83 13.52
N TYR A 157 33.02 -34.27 12.34
CA TYR A 157 34.06 -34.25 11.31
C TYR A 157 35.32 -33.56 11.78
N ILE A 158 35.24 -32.39 12.44
CA ILE A 158 36.42 -31.68 12.97
C ILE A 158 37.07 -32.46 14.09
N LEU A 159 36.27 -33.05 14.99
CA LEU A 159 36.80 -33.87 16.08
C LEU A 159 37.55 -35.12 15.59
N THR A 160 36.97 -35.83 14.61
CA THR A 160 37.59 -37.04 14.05
C THR A 160 38.83 -36.75 13.23
N ARG A 161 38.81 -35.63 12.49
CA ARG A 161 39.99 -35.21 11.72
C ARG A 161 41.22 -34.89 12.60
N ASP A 162 40.98 -34.27 13.74
CA ASP A 162 42.04 -33.78 14.62
C ASP A 162 42.24 -34.70 15.84
N TRP A 163 41.73 -35.94 15.80
CA TRP A 163 41.73 -36.88 16.92
C TRP A 163 43.14 -37.16 17.46
N ASP A 164 44.10 -37.39 16.57
CA ASP A 164 45.50 -37.67 16.95
C ASP A 164 46.19 -36.46 17.60
N LEU A 165 45.86 -35.27 17.10
CA LEU A 165 46.35 -34.01 17.69
C LEU A 165 45.75 -33.75 19.09
N LEU A 166 44.47 -34.10 19.27
CA LEU A 166 43.80 -34.00 20.58
C LEU A 166 44.41 -34.96 21.60
N LEU A 167 44.69 -36.20 21.20
CA LEU A 167 45.34 -37.19 22.06
C LEU A 167 46.78 -36.75 22.42
N GLY A 168 47.51 -36.13 21.49
CA GLY A 168 48.85 -35.59 21.68
C GLY A 168 48.92 -34.26 22.42
N ALA A 169 47.79 -33.59 22.65
CA ALA A 169 47.73 -32.23 23.22
C ALA A 169 48.37 -32.14 24.62
N GLY A 170 48.31 -33.21 25.43
CA GLY A 170 48.96 -33.26 26.75
C GLY A 170 50.48 -33.18 26.74
N GLN A 171 51.10 -33.42 25.59
CA GLN A 171 52.56 -33.31 25.40
C GLN A 171 52.97 -31.97 24.77
N MET A 172 52.04 -31.11 24.41
CA MET A 172 52.31 -29.81 23.77
C MET A 172 52.61 -28.72 24.82
N PRO A 173 53.46 -27.76 24.49
CA PRO A 173 53.62 -26.56 25.31
C PRO A 173 52.27 -25.80 25.43
N PRO A 174 51.99 -25.18 26.62
CA PRO A 174 50.68 -24.52 26.85
C PRO A 174 50.30 -23.48 25.80
N GLY A 175 51.27 -22.74 25.24
CA GLY A 175 51.01 -21.78 24.19
C GLY A 175 50.53 -22.40 22.88
N LYS A 176 51.01 -23.60 22.51
CA LYS A 176 50.57 -24.33 21.32
C LYS A 176 49.18 -24.94 21.52
N ILE A 177 48.84 -25.39 22.74
CA ILE A 177 47.49 -25.86 23.07
C ILE A 177 46.49 -24.73 22.91
N GLY A 178 46.83 -23.54 23.45
CA GLY A 178 45.96 -22.35 23.33
C GLY A 178 45.74 -21.91 21.87
N GLN A 179 46.83 -21.92 21.08
CA GLN A 179 46.72 -21.60 19.63
C GLN A 179 45.86 -22.62 18.87
N PHE A 180 46.10 -23.91 19.12
CA PHE A 180 45.30 -24.99 18.52
C PHE A 180 43.79 -24.86 18.86
N ALA A 181 43.47 -24.68 20.16
CA ALA A 181 42.10 -24.50 20.60
C ALA A 181 41.43 -23.28 19.95
N TYR A 182 42.15 -22.17 19.86
CA TYR A 182 41.67 -20.95 19.20
C TYR A 182 41.39 -21.18 17.70
N GLU A 183 42.30 -21.78 16.97
CA GLU A 183 42.15 -22.07 15.55
C GLU A 183 40.92 -22.98 15.28
N ARG A 184 40.74 -24.01 16.12
CA ARG A 184 39.59 -24.92 16.00
C ARG A 184 38.30 -24.27 16.40
N ALA A 185 38.27 -23.47 17.44
CA ALA A 185 37.12 -22.71 17.81
C ALA A 185 36.69 -21.74 16.68
N LEU A 186 37.63 -21.03 16.10
CA LEU A 186 37.36 -20.16 14.96
C LEU A 186 36.85 -20.95 13.75
N GLU A 187 37.48 -22.11 13.45
CA GLU A 187 37.03 -22.96 12.34
C GLU A 187 35.60 -23.43 12.52
N ILE A 188 35.23 -23.88 13.71
CA ILE A 188 33.84 -24.25 14.02
C ILE A 188 32.91 -23.05 13.89
N CYS A 189 33.27 -21.92 14.49
CA CYS A 189 32.44 -20.72 14.48
C CYS A 189 32.14 -20.22 13.06
N TRP A 190 33.18 -20.07 12.21
CA TRP A 190 32.93 -19.52 10.88
C TRP A 190 32.16 -20.49 9.96
N LYS A 191 32.46 -21.81 10.03
CA LYS A 191 31.74 -22.83 9.26
C LYS A 191 30.28 -22.95 9.71
N SER A 192 30.04 -22.95 11.02
CA SER A 192 28.69 -22.97 11.59
C SER A 192 27.90 -21.74 11.20
N THR A 193 28.52 -20.57 11.27
CA THR A 193 27.90 -19.31 10.87
C THR A 193 27.54 -19.30 9.39
N LEU A 194 28.41 -19.82 8.53
CA LEU A 194 28.13 -19.95 7.09
C LEU A 194 26.93 -20.88 6.82
N VAL A 195 26.92 -22.05 7.46
CA VAL A 195 25.79 -22.99 7.35
C VAL A 195 24.48 -22.35 7.79
N LEU A 196 24.48 -21.67 8.94
CA LEU A 196 23.27 -21.00 9.47
C LEU A 196 22.83 -19.85 8.56
N LEU A 197 23.79 -19.12 7.97
CA LEU A 197 23.50 -18.01 7.04
C LEU A 197 22.84 -18.51 5.75
N LEU A 198 23.37 -19.57 5.15
CA LEU A 198 22.80 -20.21 3.97
C LEU A 198 21.41 -20.76 4.26
N TRP A 199 21.26 -21.51 5.38
CA TRP A 199 19.97 -22.05 5.80
C TRP A 199 18.94 -20.97 6.05
N SER A 200 19.31 -19.91 6.75
CA SER A 200 18.41 -18.79 7.06
C SER A 200 17.97 -18.01 5.82
N GLY A 201 18.82 -17.92 4.80
CA GLY A 201 18.47 -17.37 3.51
C GLY A 201 17.36 -18.21 2.82
N ILE A 202 17.53 -19.56 2.83
CA ILE A 202 16.52 -20.49 2.32
C ILE A 202 15.23 -20.35 3.12
N ASP A 203 15.30 -20.30 4.45
CA ASP A 203 14.14 -20.11 5.32
C ASP A 203 13.38 -18.84 5.00
N TYR A 204 14.08 -17.74 4.82
CA TYR A 204 13.46 -16.46 4.46
C TYR A 204 12.72 -16.53 3.11
N LEU A 205 13.32 -17.16 2.09
CA LEU A 205 12.67 -17.36 0.79
C LEU A 205 11.39 -18.20 0.91
N LEU A 206 11.43 -19.27 1.71
CA LEU A 206 10.25 -20.10 1.98
C LEU A 206 9.14 -19.33 2.72
N GLN A 207 9.50 -18.52 3.72
CA GLN A 207 8.54 -17.67 4.43
C GLN A 207 7.91 -16.62 3.50
N ARG A 208 8.72 -16.03 2.62
CA ARG A 208 8.22 -15.08 1.61
C ARG A 208 7.26 -15.73 0.63
N GLN A 209 7.59 -16.93 0.16
CA GLN A 209 6.69 -17.69 -0.73
C GLN A 209 5.41 -18.12 -0.02
N LYS A 210 5.51 -18.52 1.25
CA LYS A 210 4.34 -18.85 2.07
C LYS A 210 3.41 -17.65 2.19
N LEU A 211 3.93 -16.50 2.62
CA LEU A 211 3.15 -15.27 2.71
C LEU A 211 2.49 -14.90 1.37
N ALA A 212 3.23 -15.02 0.26
CA ALA A 212 2.69 -14.74 -1.07
C ALA A 212 1.55 -15.69 -1.44
N ARG A 213 1.60 -16.97 -1.00
CA ARG A 213 0.51 -17.95 -1.18
C ARG A 213 -0.69 -17.64 -0.30
N ASP A 214 -0.44 -17.33 0.97
CA ASP A 214 -1.49 -17.03 1.96
C ASP A 214 -2.29 -15.77 1.58
N LEU A 215 -1.66 -14.82 0.90
CA LEU A 215 -2.29 -13.60 0.40
C LEU A 215 -3.00 -13.74 -0.95
N ARG A 216 -2.91 -14.90 -1.62
CA ARG A 216 -3.62 -15.10 -2.90
C ARG A 216 -5.12 -14.89 -2.74
N MET A 217 -5.73 -14.48 -3.82
CA MET A 217 -7.14 -14.13 -3.88
C MET A 217 -7.90 -15.05 -4.82
N SER A 218 -9.18 -15.24 -4.55
CA SER A 218 -10.10 -15.83 -5.52
C SER A 218 -10.46 -14.78 -6.58
N LYS A 219 -10.92 -15.23 -7.75
CA LYS A 219 -11.43 -14.33 -8.81
C LYS A 219 -12.59 -13.47 -8.32
N GLN A 220 -13.38 -13.98 -7.38
CA GLN A 220 -14.49 -13.24 -6.80
C GLN A 220 -14.01 -12.15 -5.84
N GLU A 221 -13.09 -12.47 -4.91
CA GLU A 221 -12.47 -11.50 -4.01
C GLU A 221 -11.82 -10.35 -4.80
N LEU A 222 -11.11 -10.69 -5.90
CA LEU A 222 -10.47 -9.70 -6.76
C LEU A 222 -11.50 -8.75 -7.41
N ARG A 223 -12.62 -9.31 -7.93
CA ARG A 223 -13.70 -8.49 -8.49
C ARG A 223 -14.36 -7.58 -7.46
N ASP A 224 -14.54 -8.08 -6.24
CA ASP A 224 -15.19 -7.33 -5.18
C ASP A 224 -14.28 -6.20 -4.68
N GLU A 225 -12.96 -6.43 -4.58
CA GLU A 225 -11.99 -5.40 -4.26
C GLU A 225 -11.91 -4.30 -5.34
N TYR A 226 -11.98 -4.66 -6.63
CA TYR A 226 -12.08 -3.66 -7.71
C TYR A 226 -13.37 -2.85 -7.63
N LYS A 227 -14.51 -3.47 -7.29
CA LYS A 227 -15.76 -2.71 -7.08
C LYS A 227 -15.69 -1.74 -5.91
N GLU A 228 -14.99 -2.12 -4.83
CA GLU A 228 -14.77 -1.23 -3.69
C GLU A 228 -13.86 -0.05 -4.02
N THR A 229 -12.83 -0.28 -4.84
CA THR A 229 -11.83 0.75 -5.17
C THR A 229 -12.34 1.70 -6.27
N ASP A 230 -12.86 1.16 -7.38
CA ASP A 230 -13.25 1.93 -8.56
C ASP A 230 -14.74 2.29 -8.56
N GLY A 231 -15.49 1.75 -7.62
CA GLY A 231 -16.94 1.84 -7.59
C GLY A 231 -17.61 0.86 -8.56
N ASN A 232 -18.86 0.52 -8.28
CA ASN A 232 -19.63 -0.40 -9.12
C ASN A 232 -19.98 0.26 -10.46
N PRO A 233 -19.53 -0.26 -11.63
CA PRO A 233 -19.81 0.33 -12.95
C PRO A 233 -21.31 0.51 -13.24
N SER A 234 -22.15 -0.40 -12.72
CA SER A 234 -23.60 -0.32 -12.90
C SER A 234 -24.21 0.87 -12.13
N VAL A 235 -23.71 1.16 -10.93
CA VAL A 235 -24.13 2.34 -10.14
C VAL A 235 -23.72 3.63 -10.84
N LYS A 236 -22.48 3.69 -11.36
CA LYS A 236 -21.99 4.84 -12.12
C LYS A 236 -22.80 5.07 -13.41
N ALA A 237 -23.16 3.99 -14.11
CA ALA A 237 -24.04 4.07 -15.28
C ALA A 237 -25.45 4.55 -14.91
N ARG A 238 -26.04 4.04 -13.81
CA ARG A 238 -27.35 4.46 -13.30
C ARG A 238 -27.36 5.94 -12.91
N LEU A 239 -26.33 6.39 -12.22
CA LEU A 239 -26.16 7.79 -11.83
C LEU A 239 -26.11 8.72 -13.05
N ARG A 240 -25.33 8.35 -14.09
CA ARG A 240 -25.29 9.10 -15.36
C ARG A 240 -26.65 9.16 -16.06
N ARG A 241 -27.41 8.06 -16.04
CA ARG A 241 -28.81 8.03 -16.61
C ARG A 241 -29.71 8.97 -15.83
N LEU A 242 -29.69 8.93 -14.51
CA LEU A 242 -30.49 9.81 -13.65
C LEU A 242 -30.15 11.29 -13.87
N GLN A 243 -28.87 11.63 -13.95
CA GLN A 243 -28.41 13.00 -14.24
C GLN A 243 -28.92 13.51 -15.61
N ARG A 244 -28.89 12.66 -16.66
CA ARG A 244 -29.44 13.00 -17.97
C ARG A 244 -30.94 13.21 -17.92
N GLN A 245 -31.68 12.37 -17.19
CA GLN A 245 -33.10 12.52 -17.00
C GLN A 245 -33.47 13.81 -16.26
N MET A 246 -32.74 14.13 -15.19
CA MET A 246 -32.92 15.36 -14.43
C MET A 246 -32.64 16.62 -15.28
N ARG A 247 -31.58 16.63 -16.08
CA ARG A 247 -31.27 17.72 -17.02
C ARG A 247 -32.41 17.90 -18.05
N ARG A 248 -32.91 16.81 -18.63
CA ARG A 248 -34.04 16.85 -19.56
C ARG A 248 -35.31 17.39 -18.91
N ARG A 249 -35.65 16.97 -17.69
CA ARG A 249 -36.81 17.46 -16.96
C ARG A 249 -36.69 18.96 -16.65
N ARG A 250 -35.53 19.43 -16.20
CA ARG A 250 -35.32 20.86 -15.97
C ARG A 250 -35.45 21.68 -17.26
N MET A 251 -34.82 21.20 -18.33
CA MET A 251 -34.89 21.86 -19.64
C MET A 251 -36.37 21.95 -20.14
N LEU A 252 -37.17 20.88 -20.01
CA LEU A 252 -38.56 20.91 -20.39
C LEU A 252 -39.39 21.88 -19.53
N LYS A 253 -39.06 22.04 -18.24
CA LYS A 253 -39.71 23.04 -17.37
C LYS A 253 -39.37 24.47 -17.78
N GLU A 254 -38.18 24.74 -18.30
CA GLU A 254 -37.81 26.06 -18.82
C GLU A 254 -38.58 26.43 -20.10
N VAL A 255 -39.17 25.47 -20.81
CA VAL A 255 -40.03 25.74 -21.96
C VAL A 255 -41.24 26.62 -21.56
N GLU A 256 -41.77 26.47 -20.33
CA GLU A 256 -42.86 27.29 -19.79
C GLU A 256 -42.54 28.80 -19.82
N ARG A 257 -41.29 29.17 -19.83
CA ARG A 257 -40.83 30.56 -19.86
C ARG A 257 -40.45 31.05 -21.25
N ALA A 258 -40.63 30.22 -22.26
CA ALA A 258 -40.29 30.57 -23.63
C ALA A 258 -41.29 31.59 -24.20
N THR A 259 -40.81 32.50 -25.01
CA THR A 259 -41.61 33.45 -25.75
C THR A 259 -42.16 32.86 -27.07
N VAL A 260 -41.35 31.96 -27.66
CA VAL A 260 -41.70 31.26 -28.91
C VAL A 260 -40.96 29.96 -29.02
N VAL A 261 -41.53 28.96 -29.66
CA VAL A 261 -40.85 27.73 -30.05
C VAL A 261 -40.74 27.67 -31.57
N ILE A 262 -39.49 27.62 -32.07
CA ILE A 262 -39.22 27.51 -33.51
C ILE A 262 -39.03 26.05 -33.84
N THR A 263 -39.74 25.55 -34.84
CA THR A 263 -39.82 24.12 -35.14
C THR A 263 -39.46 23.80 -36.60
N ASN A 264 -38.81 22.66 -36.76
CA ASN A 264 -38.89 21.86 -37.98
C ASN A 264 -39.86 20.68 -37.66
N PRO A 265 -40.98 20.52 -38.31
CA PRO A 265 -42.13 19.73 -37.85
C PRO A 265 -41.83 18.39 -37.23
N THR A 266 -40.92 17.62 -37.81
CA THR A 266 -40.59 16.25 -37.37
C THR A 266 -39.25 16.12 -36.68
N HIS A 267 -38.34 17.08 -36.89
CA HIS A 267 -36.92 16.86 -36.53
C HIS A 267 -36.39 17.69 -35.38
N PHE A 268 -36.74 18.99 -35.34
CA PHE A 268 -36.14 19.91 -34.35
C PHE A 268 -37.19 20.83 -33.71
N ALA A 269 -36.97 21.15 -32.44
CA ALA A 269 -37.68 22.23 -31.75
C ALA A 269 -36.70 22.98 -30.86
N VAL A 270 -36.72 24.31 -30.94
CA VAL A 270 -35.89 25.21 -30.16
C VAL A 270 -36.79 26.25 -29.52
N ALA A 271 -36.82 26.29 -28.20
CA ALA A 271 -37.58 27.27 -27.41
C ALA A 271 -36.69 28.46 -27.11
N LEU A 272 -37.18 29.65 -27.45
CA LEU A 272 -36.46 30.91 -27.23
C LEU A 272 -37.23 31.75 -26.20
N GLN A 273 -36.51 32.34 -25.28
CA GLN A 273 -36.98 33.34 -24.36
C GLN A 273 -36.41 34.70 -24.77
N TYR A 274 -37.28 35.68 -24.89
CA TYR A 274 -36.91 37.08 -25.12
C TYR A 274 -37.75 38.00 -24.22
N ARG A 275 -37.09 38.95 -23.58
CA ARG A 275 -37.72 40.03 -22.82
C ARG A 275 -37.08 41.34 -23.27
N PRO A 276 -37.79 42.50 -23.19
CA PRO A 276 -37.26 43.79 -23.62
C PRO A 276 -35.95 44.17 -22.94
N GLU A 277 -35.70 43.70 -21.71
CA GLU A 277 -34.49 44.00 -20.95
C GLU A 277 -33.27 43.13 -21.39
N MET A 278 -33.50 42.11 -22.23
CA MET A 278 -32.44 41.23 -22.72
C MET A 278 -31.81 41.77 -23.97
N ALA A 279 -30.45 41.75 -24.01
CA ALA A 279 -29.70 42.19 -25.20
C ALA A 279 -29.94 41.27 -26.42
N ALA A 280 -30.29 40.01 -26.22
CA ALA A 280 -30.60 39.04 -27.29
C ALA A 280 -31.46 37.89 -26.74
N PRO A 281 -32.23 37.22 -27.63
CA PRO A 281 -32.96 36.01 -27.25
C PRO A 281 -32.07 34.88 -26.79
N VAL A 282 -32.50 34.14 -25.76
CA VAL A 282 -31.77 33.02 -25.16
C VAL A 282 -32.50 31.70 -25.48
N VAL A 283 -31.72 30.66 -25.81
CA VAL A 283 -32.26 29.31 -26.02
C VAL A 283 -32.50 28.67 -24.64
N VAL A 284 -33.75 28.45 -24.24
CA VAL A 284 -34.13 27.81 -22.98
C VAL A 284 -34.29 26.32 -23.09
N ALA A 285 -34.66 25.82 -24.25
CA ALA A 285 -34.72 24.39 -24.54
C ALA A 285 -34.46 24.09 -26.01
N LYS A 286 -33.76 22.98 -26.29
CA LYS A 286 -33.61 22.45 -27.64
C LYS A 286 -33.77 20.94 -27.66
N GLY A 287 -34.33 20.40 -28.70
CA GLY A 287 -34.52 18.96 -28.83
C GLY A 287 -34.63 18.48 -30.27
N CYS A 288 -34.31 17.22 -30.48
CA CYS A 288 -34.51 16.55 -31.75
C CYS A 288 -35.44 15.35 -31.59
N ASN A 289 -36.14 14.98 -32.65
CA ASN A 289 -37.05 13.84 -32.76
C ASN A 289 -38.03 13.75 -31.57
N ALA A 290 -38.03 12.67 -30.78
CA ALA A 290 -38.93 12.49 -29.65
C ALA A 290 -38.88 13.65 -28.62
N LEU A 291 -37.71 14.26 -28.41
CA LEU A 291 -37.55 15.39 -27.50
C LEU A 291 -38.16 16.67 -28.11
N ALA A 292 -38.04 16.88 -29.42
CA ALA A 292 -38.66 17.99 -30.12
C ALA A 292 -40.20 17.90 -30.00
N GLN A 293 -40.77 16.71 -30.16
CA GLN A 293 -42.21 16.47 -29.97
C GLN A 293 -42.62 16.81 -28.52
N ARG A 294 -41.82 16.42 -27.55
CA ARG A 294 -42.12 16.72 -26.15
C ARG A 294 -42.07 18.22 -25.83
N ILE A 295 -41.12 18.95 -26.42
CA ILE A 295 -41.03 20.42 -26.31
C ILE A 295 -42.27 21.08 -26.92
N LYS A 296 -42.71 20.61 -28.09
CA LYS A 296 -43.95 21.11 -28.73
C LYS A 296 -45.20 20.86 -27.88
N GLN A 297 -45.33 19.66 -27.31
CA GLN A 297 -46.44 19.34 -26.40
C GLN A 297 -46.48 20.30 -25.20
N VAL A 298 -45.32 20.50 -24.53
CA VAL A 298 -45.21 21.43 -23.39
C VAL A 298 -45.57 22.85 -23.83
N ALA A 299 -45.08 23.32 -25.00
CA ALA A 299 -45.39 24.63 -25.52
C ALA A 299 -46.88 24.80 -25.79
N MET A 300 -47.56 23.80 -26.37
CA MET A 300 -49.03 23.81 -26.57
C MET A 300 -49.80 23.89 -25.26
N TRP A 301 -49.37 23.14 -24.24
CA TRP A 301 -50.01 23.14 -22.91
C TRP A 301 -49.93 24.49 -22.19
N HIS A 302 -48.86 25.25 -22.46
CA HIS A 302 -48.64 26.56 -21.86
C HIS A 302 -48.94 27.72 -22.82
N GLU A 303 -49.70 27.42 -23.90
CA GLU A 303 -50.14 28.43 -24.89
C GLU A 303 -48.99 29.24 -25.53
N ILE A 304 -47.81 28.63 -25.60
CA ILE A 304 -46.60 29.28 -26.18
C ILE A 304 -46.71 29.16 -27.71
N PRO A 305 -46.59 30.29 -28.45
CA PRO A 305 -46.63 30.31 -29.90
C PRO A 305 -45.58 29.38 -30.52
N ILE A 306 -45.98 28.57 -31.49
CA ILE A 306 -45.10 27.70 -32.28
C ILE A 306 -45.02 28.26 -33.69
N ALA A 307 -43.78 28.61 -34.10
CA ALA A 307 -43.47 29.05 -35.45
C ALA A 307 -42.76 27.96 -36.23
N GLU A 308 -43.29 27.58 -37.39
CA GLU A 308 -42.64 26.62 -38.27
C GLU A 308 -41.67 27.33 -39.19
N ASN A 309 -40.37 27.09 -38.97
CA ASN A 309 -39.29 27.56 -39.85
C ASN A 309 -38.17 26.52 -39.82
N PRO A 310 -38.20 25.52 -40.74
CA PRO A 310 -37.24 24.44 -40.74
C PRO A 310 -35.77 24.88 -40.81
N PRO A 311 -35.36 25.79 -41.72
CA PRO A 311 -33.97 26.21 -41.81
C PRO A 311 -33.49 26.93 -40.55
N LEU A 312 -34.30 27.78 -39.94
CA LEU A 312 -33.98 28.50 -38.72
C LEU A 312 -33.90 27.56 -37.51
N ALA A 313 -34.85 26.64 -37.37
CA ALA A 313 -34.84 25.63 -36.28
C ALA A 313 -33.56 24.78 -36.34
N GLN A 314 -33.15 24.36 -37.53
CA GLN A 314 -31.94 23.57 -37.73
C GLN A 314 -30.67 24.38 -37.44
N ALA A 315 -30.61 25.63 -37.89
CA ALA A 315 -29.48 26.54 -37.63
C ALA A 315 -29.32 26.79 -36.13
N LEU A 316 -30.40 27.14 -35.42
CA LEU A 316 -30.39 27.35 -33.97
C LEU A 316 -30.00 26.09 -33.21
N TYR A 317 -30.53 24.92 -33.56
CA TYR A 317 -30.21 23.66 -32.88
C TYR A 317 -28.73 23.31 -32.94
N ARG A 318 -28.09 23.58 -34.12
CA ARG A 318 -26.65 23.27 -34.33
C ARG A 318 -25.72 24.29 -33.75
N SER A 319 -26.08 25.59 -33.77
CA SER A 319 -25.15 26.69 -33.44
C SER A 319 -25.20 27.17 -32.00
N VAL A 320 -26.29 26.85 -31.24
CA VAL A 320 -26.50 27.44 -29.90
C VAL A 320 -26.78 26.36 -28.88
N GLU A 321 -26.12 26.43 -27.73
CA GLU A 321 -26.41 25.56 -26.60
C GLU A 321 -27.50 26.14 -25.69
N VAL A 322 -28.17 25.24 -24.91
CA VAL A 322 -29.17 25.67 -23.93
C VAL A 322 -28.58 26.62 -22.90
N GLY A 323 -29.22 27.75 -22.67
CA GLY A 323 -28.73 28.82 -21.78
C GLY A 323 -27.90 29.90 -22.48
N GLN A 324 -27.61 29.75 -23.78
CA GLN A 324 -26.83 30.73 -24.56
C GLN A 324 -27.72 31.66 -25.36
N THR A 325 -27.23 32.85 -25.65
CA THR A 325 -27.83 33.81 -26.58
C THR A 325 -27.64 33.36 -28.02
N ILE A 326 -28.59 33.66 -28.89
CA ILE A 326 -28.48 33.34 -30.30
C ILE A 326 -27.34 34.16 -30.95
N PRO A 327 -26.63 33.64 -31.98
CA PRO A 327 -25.58 34.36 -32.66
C PRO A 327 -26.15 35.50 -33.55
N ALA A 328 -25.40 36.57 -33.75
CA ALA A 328 -25.80 37.76 -34.51
C ALA A 328 -26.32 37.43 -35.89
N LYS A 329 -25.80 36.40 -36.56
CA LYS A 329 -26.25 35.95 -37.90
C LYS A 329 -27.73 35.53 -37.94
N LEU A 330 -28.32 35.16 -36.83
CA LEU A 330 -29.69 34.67 -36.73
C LEU A 330 -30.64 35.74 -36.13
N TYR A 331 -30.12 36.91 -35.74
CA TYR A 331 -30.97 37.98 -35.14
C TYR A 331 -32.09 38.42 -36.04
N ALA A 332 -31.82 38.71 -37.32
CA ALA A 332 -32.82 39.19 -38.26
C ALA A 332 -33.97 38.19 -38.41
N ALA A 333 -33.70 36.95 -38.62
CA ALA A 333 -34.71 35.89 -38.80
C ALA A 333 -35.54 35.67 -37.52
N VAL A 334 -34.93 35.69 -36.34
CA VAL A 334 -35.65 35.55 -35.06
C VAL A 334 -36.49 36.78 -34.76
N ALA A 335 -35.94 38.00 -35.02
CA ALA A 335 -36.62 39.26 -34.80
C ALA A 335 -37.90 39.36 -35.67
N GLU A 336 -37.87 38.89 -36.93
CA GLU A 336 -39.03 38.86 -37.82
C GLU A 336 -40.16 38.01 -37.22
N ILE A 337 -39.83 36.83 -36.71
CA ILE A 337 -40.84 35.93 -36.09
C ILE A 337 -41.39 36.58 -34.82
N LEU A 338 -40.53 37.14 -33.95
CA LEU A 338 -40.98 37.80 -32.72
C LEU A 338 -41.86 39.01 -33.02
N ALA A 339 -41.52 39.86 -34.01
CA ALA A 339 -42.29 41.00 -34.42
C ALA A 339 -43.66 40.60 -35.03
N PHE A 340 -43.70 39.50 -35.78
CA PHE A 340 -44.97 38.96 -36.27
C PHE A 340 -45.88 38.51 -35.12
N LEU A 341 -45.36 37.77 -34.17
CA LEU A 341 -46.11 37.30 -33.01
C LEU A 341 -46.61 38.44 -32.13
N TYR A 342 -45.79 39.44 -31.90
CA TYR A 342 -46.15 40.61 -31.13
C TYR A 342 -47.27 41.41 -31.79
N ARG A 343 -47.21 41.59 -33.11
CA ARG A 343 -48.27 42.23 -33.91
C ARG A 343 -49.58 41.41 -33.86
N ALA A 344 -49.49 40.11 -33.94
CA ALA A 344 -50.67 39.21 -33.87
C ALA A 344 -51.36 39.29 -32.47
N GLN A 345 -50.55 39.31 -31.40
CA GLN A 345 -51.06 39.46 -30.03
C GLN A 345 -51.73 40.82 -29.80
N MET A 346 -51.15 41.90 -30.27
CA MET A 346 -51.74 43.26 -30.17
C MET A 346 -53.07 43.35 -30.91
N ARG A 347 -53.18 42.75 -32.09
CA ARG A 347 -54.46 42.69 -32.85
C ARG A 347 -55.57 41.89 -32.14
N ALA A 348 -55.14 40.74 -31.52
CA ALA A 348 -56.06 39.90 -30.75
C ALA A 348 -56.62 40.66 -29.51
N GLN A 349 -55.72 41.38 -28.78
CA GLN A 349 -56.09 42.18 -27.63
C GLN A 349 -57.01 43.35 -28.01
N GLN A 350 -56.77 44.00 -29.15
CA GLN A 350 -57.65 45.09 -29.66
C GLN A 350 -59.02 44.58 -30.11
N ALA A 351 -59.13 43.36 -30.63
CA ALA A 351 -60.36 42.73 -30.99
C ALA A 351 -61.20 42.31 -29.76
N ALA A 352 -60.52 41.75 -28.70
CA ALA A 352 -61.16 41.36 -27.44
C ALA A 352 -61.59 42.56 -26.56
N GLY A 353 -60.98 43.74 -26.70
CA GLY A 353 -61.42 44.96 -25.97
C GLY A 353 -62.53 45.77 -26.69
N ARG A 354 -63.06 45.26 -27.79
CA ARG A 354 -64.18 45.88 -28.55
C ARG A 354 -65.48 45.13 -28.37
N THR A 355 -65.50 44.05 -27.60
CA THR A 355 -66.70 43.32 -27.15
C THR A 355 -66.99 43.63 -25.69
#